data_28d33e666a05980c7e0a8b46293a61d5
#
_entry.id   28d33e666a05980c7e0a8b46293a61d5
#
_cell.length_a   1.000
_cell.length_b   1.000
_cell.length_c   1.000
_cell.angle_alpha   90.00
_cell.angle_beta   90.00
_cell.angle_gamma   90.00
#
_symmetry.space_group_name_H-M   'P 1'
#
loop_
_entity.id
_entity.type
_entity.pdbx_description
1 polymer ?
#
loop_
_entity_poly.entity_id
_entity_poly.type
_entity_poly.pdbx_seq_one_letter_code
_entity_poly.pdbx_strand_id
1 'polypeptide(L)'
;MKKLIYIPALLLLAACSSKPKDKKAELADLQKQQAEINAKITILQGEVGGDSTKAVEVSVAEVKSGAFTNYVQIQGKIDAQDNVTAYPQSPGTITAIYVKPGQHVSKGQVLVQLDNSTQRQTIAQNEATVELNQTLYNRQKNLWDQKIGTEVQFLQAQTTLSASKKALAALREQAAMYRIVSPISGTVDQMDLKLGQVAQPGTTGIRIVNADFLKVKADVPESYAASVGTGNEVLILVPDANDSLKTKVTFAAKAIDPTSRSFAVEVKLPERKSLRPNMTAIIKIADYSKTNTISIPVKAVQRSENGDYVYVNENGIAKRKTVKVGVTYNGMSEILSGLKAGEQLVTEGASDIEDGDKIKVLQSAN
;
A
#
# COMPACT_ATOMS: atom_id res chain seq x y z
N MET A 1 -78.90 -10.90 -45.58
CA MET A 1 -80.28 -10.47 -45.35
C MET A 1 -80.33 -9.70 -44.06
N LYS A 2 -80.47 -8.36 -44.17
CA LYS A 2 -81.48 -7.50 -43.50
C LYS A 2 -81.52 -7.68 -41.97
N LYS A 3 -81.41 -6.70 -41.06
CA LYS A 3 -81.98 -5.34 -41.07
C LYS A 3 -81.22 -4.41 -40.11
N LEU A 4 -81.02 -3.18 -40.56
CA LEU A 4 -80.86 -1.94 -39.75
C LEU A 4 -81.98 -1.75 -38.74
N ILE A 5 -81.70 -1.19 -37.59
CA ILE A 5 -82.56 -0.26 -36.86
C ILE A 5 -81.72 0.81 -36.16
N TYR A 6 -81.92 2.06 -36.66
CA TYR A 6 -81.53 3.33 -36.07
C TYR A 6 -82.52 3.71 -34.97
N ILE A 7 -82.10 4.29 -33.84
CA ILE A 7 -82.86 5.23 -33.01
C ILE A 7 -81.86 6.13 -32.20
N PRO A 8 -82.24 7.38 -31.95
CA PRO A 8 -81.32 8.53 -32.02
C PRO A 8 -80.84 9.05 -30.62
N ALA A 9 -79.82 9.95 -30.76
CA ALA A 9 -79.27 10.78 -29.69
C ALA A 9 -80.30 11.60 -28.93
N LEU A 10 -80.18 11.71 -27.62
CA LEU A 10 -80.66 12.80 -26.81
C LEU A 10 -79.60 13.27 -25.83
N LEU A 11 -79.09 14.46 -26.10
CA LEU A 11 -78.27 15.27 -25.22
C LEU A 11 -79.02 15.59 -23.91
N LEU A 12 -78.37 15.35 -22.78
CA LEU A 12 -78.67 16.10 -21.57
C LEU A 12 -77.36 16.52 -20.91
N LEU A 13 -76.99 17.77 -21.14
CA LEU A 13 -76.02 18.54 -20.37
C LEU A 13 -76.59 18.81 -18.99
N ALA A 14 -76.09 18.15 -17.96
CA ALA A 14 -76.26 18.57 -16.59
C ALA A 14 -74.89 19.08 -16.07
N ALA A 15 -74.74 20.40 -16.06
CA ALA A 15 -73.66 21.10 -15.40
C ALA A 15 -73.78 20.93 -13.88
N CYS A 16 -72.91 20.12 -13.30
CA CYS A 16 -72.68 20.17 -11.84
C CYS A 16 -71.55 21.12 -11.56
N SER A 17 -71.85 22.32 -11.15
CA SER A 17 -70.93 23.26 -10.50
C SER A 17 -70.56 22.71 -9.14
N SER A 18 -69.41 22.04 -9.03
CA SER A 18 -68.80 21.72 -7.73
C SER A 18 -68.11 22.96 -7.20
N LYS A 19 -68.64 23.52 -6.11
CA LYS A 19 -67.93 24.49 -5.28
C LYS A 19 -66.57 23.93 -4.89
N PRO A 20 -65.51 24.73 -4.80
CA PRO A 20 -64.20 24.28 -4.30
C PRO A 20 -64.35 23.77 -2.89
N LYS A 21 -64.24 22.45 -2.70
CA LYS A 21 -64.15 21.87 -1.35
C LYS A 21 -62.91 22.44 -0.65
N ASP A 22 -63.16 22.99 0.53
CA ASP A 22 -62.10 23.54 1.34
C ASP A 22 -61.08 22.41 1.65
N LYS A 23 -59.89 22.50 1.09
CA LYS A 23 -58.84 21.48 1.24
C LYS A 23 -58.51 21.20 2.71
N LYS A 24 -58.79 22.17 3.63
CA LYS A 24 -58.69 21.99 5.07
C LYS A 24 -59.76 21.06 5.64
N ALA A 25 -61.01 21.16 5.15
CA ALA A 25 -62.08 20.28 5.56
C ALA A 25 -61.88 18.86 5.06
N GLU A 26 -61.38 18.69 3.81
CA GLU A 26 -61.01 17.39 3.24
C GLU A 26 -59.84 16.73 3.98
N LEU A 27 -58.82 17.51 4.37
CA LEU A 27 -57.69 17.01 5.18
C LEU A 27 -58.19 16.55 6.58
N ALA A 28 -59.08 17.31 7.24
CA ALA A 28 -59.60 16.93 8.52
C ALA A 28 -60.48 15.66 8.48
N ASP A 29 -61.24 15.47 7.37
CA ASP A 29 -62.03 14.26 7.17
C ASP A 29 -61.17 13.03 6.90
N LEU A 30 -60.11 13.17 6.08
CA LEU A 30 -59.12 12.12 5.84
C LEU A 30 -58.35 11.76 7.12
N GLN A 31 -57.97 12.71 7.95
CA GLN A 31 -57.34 12.44 9.25
C GLN A 31 -58.30 11.71 10.21
N LYS A 32 -59.60 12.03 10.19
CA LYS A 32 -60.61 11.32 10.99
C LYS A 32 -60.80 9.88 10.49
N GLN A 33 -60.85 9.67 9.17
CA GLN A 33 -60.92 8.34 8.59
C GLN A 33 -59.67 7.52 8.91
N GLN A 34 -58.48 8.12 8.87
CA GLN A 34 -57.24 7.48 9.25
C GLN A 34 -57.26 7.05 10.72
N ALA A 35 -57.74 7.90 11.62
CA ALA A 35 -57.89 7.57 13.05
C ALA A 35 -58.88 6.42 13.27
N GLU A 36 -60.04 6.41 12.55
CA GLU A 36 -61.01 5.33 12.62
C GLU A 36 -60.47 4.01 12.04
N ILE A 37 -59.72 4.07 10.95
CA ILE A 37 -59.06 2.89 10.35
C ILE A 37 -58.01 2.36 11.31
N ASN A 38 -57.18 3.21 11.90
CA ASN A 38 -56.16 2.80 12.87
C ASN A 38 -56.81 2.20 14.14
N ALA A 39 -57.92 2.75 14.63
CA ALA A 39 -58.67 2.15 15.73
C ALA A 39 -59.24 0.78 15.38
N LYS A 40 -59.79 0.61 14.16
CA LYS A 40 -60.27 -0.70 13.67
C LYS A 40 -59.11 -1.70 13.49
N ILE A 41 -57.99 -1.24 12.98
CA ILE A 41 -56.76 -2.08 12.86
C ILE A 41 -56.34 -2.56 14.27
N THR A 42 -56.33 -1.68 15.28
CA THR A 42 -55.96 -2.05 16.65
C THR A 42 -56.96 -3.05 17.27
N ILE A 43 -58.28 -2.89 17.00
CA ILE A 43 -59.28 -3.85 17.45
C ILE A 43 -59.15 -5.19 16.72
N LEU A 44 -59.01 -5.16 15.40
CA LEU A 44 -58.82 -6.37 14.60
C LEU A 44 -57.48 -7.07 14.90
N GLN A 45 -56.42 -6.31 15.19
CA GLN A 45 -55.17 -6.86 15.69
C GLN A 45 -55.29 -7.52 17.05
N GLY A 46 -56.17 -6.98 17.92
CA GLY A 46 -56.53 -7.60 19.19
C GLY A 46 -57.40 -8.86 19.02
N GLU A 47 -58.28 -8.90 18.01
CA GLU A 47 -59.18 -10.05 17.73
C GLU A 47 -58.50 -11.14 16.86
N VAL A 48 -57.61 -10.76 15.92
CA VAL A 48 -56.75 -11.65 15.11
C VAL A 48 -55.53 -12.08 15.90
N GLY A 49 -55.20 -11.41 17.00
CA GLY A 49 -54.16 -11.77 17.97
C GLY A 49 -54.47 -13.04 18.75
N GLY A 50 -55.07 -14.01 18.08
CA GLY A 50 -55.13 -15.40 18.49
C GLY A 50 -53.74 -16.00 18.44
N ASP A 51 -53.10 -16.05 19.61
CA ASP A 51 -52.06 -17.02 19.98
C ASP A 51 -50.81 -17.05 19.09
N SER A 52 -50.15 -15.89 18.88
CA SER A 52 -48.74 -15.87 18.49
C SER A 52 -47.86 -16.23 19.71
N THR A 53 -48.10 -17.39 20.29
CA THR A 53 -47.33 -17.94 21.42
C THR A 53 -46.11 -18.71 20.96
N LYS A 54 -45.83 -18.79 19.66
CA LYS A 54 -44.56 -19.32 19.16
C LYS A 54 -43.53 -18.21 19.18
N ALA A 55 -42.76 -18.17 20.27
CA ALA A 55 -41.55 -17.37 20.27
C ALA A 55 -40.63 -17.80 19.12
N VAL A 56 -40.23 -16.84 18.29
CA VAL A 56 -39.30 -17.09 17.20
C VAL A 56 -37.91 -17.40 17.80
N GLU A 57 -37.30 -18.49 17.39
CA GLU A 57 -35.98 -18.85 17.86
C GLU A 57 -34.92 -17.99 17.19
N VAL A 58 -34.13 -17.26 17.98
CA VAL A 58 -33.09 -16.35 17.50
C VAL A 58 -31.78 -16.59 18.25
N SER A 59 -30.67 -16.33 17.58
CA SER A 59 -29.37 -16.25 18.23
C SER A 59 -29.08 -14.79 18.64
N VAL A 60 -28.56 -14.62 19.85
CA VAL A 60 -28.17 -13.30 20.35
C VAL A 60 -26.70 -13.28 20.72
N ALA A 61 -26.08 -12.11 20.57
CA ALA A 61 -24.72 -11.86 21.05
C ALA A 61 -24.71 -10.55 21.84
N GLU A 62 -23.90 -10.51 22.89
CA GLU A 62 -23.67 -9.30 23.64
C GLU A 62 -22.86 -8.30 22.81
N VAL A 63 -23.34 -7.07 22.71
CA VAL A 63 -22.65 -5.96 22.05
C VAL A 63 -21.45 -5.54 22.89
N LYS A 64 -20.25 -5.68 22.32
CA LYS A 64 -18.99 -5.28 22.97
C LYS A 64 -18.33 -4.14 22.22
N SER A 65 -17.74 -3.24 22.97
CA SER A 65 -16.81 -2.25 22.40
C SER A 65 -15.43 -2.86 22.24
N GLY A 66 -14.79 -2.58 21.13
CA GLY A 66 -13.46 -3.08 20.84
C GLY A 66 -12.73 -2.28 19.78
N ALA A 67 -11.54 -2.71 19.43
CA ALA A 67 -10.81 -2.14 18.32
C ALA A 67 -11.40 -2.63 16.99
N PHE A 68 -11.63 -1.70 16.07
CA PHE A 68 -12.06 -1.99 14.70
C PHE A 68 -11.05 -1.39 13.74
N THR A 69 -10.49 -2.22 12.85
CA THR A 69 -9.52 -1.78 11.85
C THR A 69 -9.94 -2.30 10.48
N ASN A 70 -10.05 -1.39 9.54
CA ASN A 70 -10.22 -1.70 8.13
C ASN A 70 -8.85 -1.77 7.46
N TYR A 71 -8.66 -2.75 6.59
CA TYR A 71 -7.43 -2.94 5.84
C TYR A 71 -7.68 -2.90 4.34
N VAL A 72 -6.91 -2.09 3.66
CA VAL A 72 -6.76 -2.17 2.21
C VAL A 72 -5.76 -3.28 1.90
N GLN A 73 -6.17 -4.27 1.14
CA GLN A 73 -5.31 -5.37 0.73
C GLN A 73 -4.79 -5.14 -0.68
N ILE A 74 -3.47 -5.14 -0.83
CA ILE A 74 -2.78 -4.87 -2.09
C ILE A 74 -1.67 -5.89 -2.28
N GLN A 75 -1.45 -6.28 -3.51
CA GLN A 75 -0.31 -7.10 -3.87
C GLN A 75 0.92 -6.21 -4.10
N GLY A 76 2.03 -6.58 -3.48
CA GLY A 76 3.31 -5.94 -3.63
C GLY A 76 4.41 -6.94 -3.97
N LYS A 77 5.60 -6.43 -4.15
CA LYS A 77 6.79 -7.20 -4.47
C LYS A 77 7.91 -6.85 -3.50
N ILE A 78 8.62 -7.86 -3.01
CA ILE A 78 9.84 -7.65 -2.25
C ILE A 78 10.94 -7.20 -3.21
N ASP A 79 11.60 -6.11 -2.89
CA ASP A 79 12.72 -5.56 -3.64
C ASP A 79 13.93 -5.39 -2.72
N ALA A 80 15.12 -5.57 -3.25
CA ALA A 80 16.33 -5.21 -2.55
C ALA A 80 16.45 -3.68 -2.50
N GLN A 81 16.89 -3.13 -1.39
CA GLN A 81 17.08 -1.69 -1.28
C GLN A 81 18.07 -1.20 -2.34
N ASP A 82 19.13 -1.96 -2.54
CA ASP A 82 20.17 -1.68 -3.52
C ASP A 82 20.35 -2.89 -4.46
N ASN A 83 20.06 -2.67 -5.73
CA ASN A 83 20.25 -3.62 -6.82
C ASN A 83 20.90 -2.86 -7.98
N VAL A 84 22.19 -3.07 -8.17
CA VAL A 84 22.99 -2.29 -9.10
C VAL A 84 23.80 -3.20 -10.01
N THR A 85 23.83 -2.85 -11.29
CA THR A 85 24.74 -3.50 -12.25
C THR A 85 26.00 -2.66 -12.39
N ALA A 86 27.14 -3.25 -12.04
CA ALA A 86 28.46 -2.66 -12.22
C ALA A 86 28.92 -2.86 -13.66
N TYR A 87 29.18 -1.77 -14.36
CA TYR A 87 29.68 -1.76 -15.73
C TYR A 87 31.14 -1.29 -15.77
N PRO A 88 31.92 -1.70 -16.76
CA PRO A 88 33.22 -1.07 -17.04
C PRO A 88 32.98 0.40 -17.45
N GLN A 89 33.93 1.27 -17.10
CA GLN A 89 33.90 2.68 -17.52
C GLN A 89 34.58 2.87 -18.89
N SER A 90 35.50 1.96 -19.27
CA SER A 90 36.16 1.92 -20.57
C SER A 90 36.00 0.54 -21.22
N PRO A 91 35.87 0.47 -22.54
CA PRO A 91 35.86 -0.82 -23.24
C PRO A 91 37.21 -1.49 -23.16
N GLY A 92 37.24 -2.83 -23.12
CA GLY A 92 38.49 -3.58 -23.12
C GLY A 92 38.28 -5.10 -23.03
N THR A 93 39.31 -5.87 -23.31
CA THR A 93 39.26 -7.31 -23.19
C THR A 93 39.43 -7.74 -21.72
N ILE A 94 38.65 -8.70 -21.28
CA ILE A 94 38.72 -9.24 -19.92
C ILE A 94 39.95 -10.08 -19.75
N THR A 95 40.86 -9.68 -18.85
CA THR A 95 42.11 -10.38 -18.55
C THR A 95 42.05 -11.18 -17.25
N ALA A 96 41.23 -10.78 -16.30
CA ALA A 96 41.03 -11.54 -15.06
C ALA A 96 39.63 -11.30 -14.49
N ILE A 97 39.06 -12.34 -13.88
CA ILE A 97 37.80 -12.33 -13.14
C ILE A 97 38.08 -12.79 -11.72
N TYR A 98 37.76 -11.96 -10.72
CA TYR A 98 38.11 -12.20 -9.31
C TYR A 98 36.94 -12.70 -8.48
N VAL A 99 35.74 -12.77 -9.06
CA VAL A 99 34.51 -13.11 -8.34
C VAL A 99 33.71 -14.16 -9.09
N LYS A 100 32.79 -14.81 -8.36
CA LYS A 100 31.88 -15.83 -8.90
C LYS A 100 30.42 -15.46 -8.51
N PRO A 101 29.41 -15.89 -9.28
CA PRO A 101 28.02 -15.81 -8.86
C PRO A 101 27.82 -16.43 -7.48
N GLY A 102 27.02 -15.77 -6.63
CA GLY A 102 26.79 -16.16 -5.23
C GLY A 102 27.86 -15.66 -4.23
N GLN A 103 28.94 -15.05 -4.67
CA GLN A 103 29.98 -14.52 -3.78
C GLN A 103 29.59 -13.16 -3.23
N HIS A 104 29.83 -12.96 -1.91
CA HIS A 104 29.70 -11.65 -1.29
C HIS A 104 30.89 -10.75 -1.67
N VAL A 105 30.60 -9.48 -1.97
CA VAL A 105 31.57 -8.45 -2.36
C VAL A 105 31.36 -7.18 -1.56
N SER A 106 32.44 -6.47 -1.28
CA SER A 106 32.40 -5.17 -0.60
C SER A 106 32.39 -4.01 -1.60
N LYS A 107 31.83 -2.88 -1.21
CA LYS A 107 31.90 -1.64 -2.00
C LYS A 107 33.35 -1.28 -2.32
N GLY A 108 33.65 -0.98 -3.58
CA GLY A 108 35.00 -0.66 -4.08
C GLY A 108 35.85 -1.89 -4.41
N GLN A 109 35.40 -3.11 -4.14
CA GLN A 109 36.12 -4.32 -4.49
C GLN A 109 36.23 -4.48 -6.01
N VAL A 110 37.42 -4.82 -6.50
CA VAL A 110 37.61 -5.11 -7.92
C VAL A 110 37.02 -6.49 -8.25
N LEU A 111 36.16 -6.53 -9.24
CA LEU A 111 35.43 -7.71 -9.67
C LEU A 111 36.06 -8.32 -10.92
N VAL A 112 36.43 -7.46 -11.87
CA VAL A 112 37.02 -7.84 -13.15
C VAL A 112 38.11 -6.85 -13.54
N GLN A 113 39.17 -7.34 -14.14
CA GLN A 113 40.25 -6.56 -14.75
C GLN A 113 40.13 -6.66 -16.26
N LEU A 114 40.13 -5.52 -16.92
CA LEU A 114 40.30 -5.40 -18.38
C LEU A 114 41.75 -5.14 -18.73
N ASP A 115 42.10 -5.40 -19.97
CA ASP A 115 43.47 -5.11 -20.48
C ASP A 115 43.78 -3.61 -20.39
N ASN A 116 44.77 -3.29 -19.61
CA ASN A 116 45.31 -1.94 -19.42
C ASN A 116 46.81 -1.90 -19.62
N SER A 117 47.33 -2.80 -20.44
CA SER A 117 48.79 -2.94 -20.70
C SER A 117 49.42 -1.63 -21.17
N THR A 118 48.78 -0.93 -22.11
CA THR A 118 49.23 0.38 -22.62
C THR A 118 49.25 1.43 -21.52
N GLN A 119 48.20 1.49 -20.69
CA GLN A 119 48.11 2.45 -19.57
C GLN A 119 49.19 2.19 -18.54
N ARG A 120 49.48 0.91 -18.22
CA ARG A 120 50.56 0.53 -17.30
C ARG A 120 51.93 0.99 -17.79
N GLN A 121 52.21 0.84 -19.10
CA GLN A 121 53.48 1.32 -19.69
C GLN A 121 53.58 2.84 -19.60
N THR A 122 52.50 3.56 -19.93
CA THR A 122 52.49 5.03 -19.84
C THR A 122 52.65 5.50 -18.38
N ILE A 123 52.05 4.81 -17.42
CA ILE A 123 52.22 5.08 -15.99
C ILE A 123 53.68 4.89 -15.60
N ALA A 124 54.31 3.76 -15.95
CA ALA A 124 55.70 3.49 -15.62
C ALA A 124 56.64 4.56 -16.18
N GLN A 125 56.43 5.04 -17.42
CA GLN A 125 57.18 6.14 -18.00
C GLN A 125 57.03 7.44 -17.21
N ASN A 126 55.80 7.79 -16.80
CA ASN A 126 55.53 8.98 -16.01
C ASN A 126 56.04 8.86 -14.56
N GLU A 127 56.05 7.67 -13.98
CA GLU A 127 56.66 7.42 -12.67
C GLU A 127 58.14 7.75 -12.67
N ALA A 128 58.90 7.34 -13.71
CA ALA A 128 60.31 7.73 -13.90
C ALA A 128 60.50 9.24 -14.02
N THR A 129 59.54 9.93 -14.71
CA THR A 129 59.56 11.40 -14.83
C THR A 129 59.32 12.08 -13.46
N VAL A 130 58.39 11.56 -12.65
CA VAL A 130 58.12 12.06 -11.28
C VAL A 130 59.36 11.84 -10.40
N GLU A 131 60.03 10.69 -10.49
CA GLU A 131 61.24 10.39 -9.73
C GLU A 131 62.39 11.36 -10.07
N LEU A 132 62.61 11.63 -11.37
CA LEU A 132 63.58 12.61 -11.80
C LEU A 132 63.23 14.00 -11.20
N ASN A 133 62.00 14.47 -11.39
CA ASN A 133 61.59 15.79 -10.91
C ASN A 133 61.63 15.88 -9.36
N GLN A 134 61.34 14.78 -8.64
CA GLN A 134 61.48 14.72 -7.20
C GLN A 134 62.97 14.90 -6.78
N THR A 135 63.89 14.24 -7.52
CA THR A 135 65.34 14.37 -7.27
C THR A 135 65.83 15.78 -7.54
N LEU A 136 65.39 16.42 -8.64
CA LEU A 136 65.73 17.80 -8.99
C LEU A 136 65.18 18.77 -7.94
N TYR A 137 63.92 18.61 -7.53
CA TYR A 137 63.31 19.38 -6.46
C TYR A 137 64.12 19.28 -5.15
N ASN A 138 64.45 18.07 -4.73
CA ASN A 138 65.20 17.83 -3.50
C ASN A 138 66.59 18.54 -3.53
N ARG A 139 67.27 18.47 -4.66
CA ARG A 139 68.55 19.16 -4.85
C ARG A 139 68.37 20.68 -4.78
N GLN A 140 67.36 21.22 -5.46
CA GLN A 140 67.12 22.67 -5.50
C GLN A 140 66.66 23.16 -4.13
N LYS A 141 65.85 22.38 -3.40
CA LYS A 141 65.46 22.66 -2.05
C LYS A 141 66.65 22.72 -1.10
N ASN A 142 67.58 21.75 -1.16
CA ASN A 142 68.78 21.72 -0.33
C ASN A 142 69.68 22.97 -0.57
N LEU A 143 69.80 23.40 -1.85
CA LEU A 143 70.55 24.62 -2.19
C LEU A 143 69.86 25.89 -1.63
N TRP A 144 68.55 25.98 -1.79
CA TRP A 144 67.74 27.07 -1.27
C TRP A 144 67.79 27.14 0.25
N ASP A 145 67.67 26.03 0.95
CA ASP A 145 67.77 25.94 2.41
C ASP A 145 69.18 26.47 2.90
N GLN A 146 70.24 26.27 2.11
CA GLN A 146 71.56 26.79 2.36
C GLN A 146 71.76 28.24 1.84
N LYS A 147 70.66 28.90 1.38
CA LYS A 147 70.69 30.23 0.78
C LYS A 147 71.55 30.33 -0.48
N ILE A 148 71.70 29.25 -1.21
CA ILE A 148 72.39 29.16 -2.51
C ILE A 148 71.37 29.10 -3.62
N GLY A 149 71.45 29.96 -4.62
CA GLY A 149 70.52 30.02 -5.77
C GLY A 149 69.41 31.05 -5.60
N THR A 150 68.47 31.02 -6.54
CA THR A 150 67.34 31.97 -6.58
C THR A 150 66.04 31.32 -6.19
N GLU A 151 65.15 32.08 -5.60
CA GLU A 151 63.79 31.60 -5.27
C GLU A 151 63.04 31.09 -6.49
N VAL A 152 63.24 31.74 -7.65
CA VAL A 152 62.63 31.35 -8.90
C VAL A 152 63.00 29.93 -9.32
N GLN A 153 64.27 29.49 -9.14
CA GLN A 153 64.74 28.16 -9.44
C GLN A 153 64.10 27.11 -8.51
N PHE A 154 63.97 27.42 -7.24
CA PHE A 154 63.28 26.58 -6.27
C PHE A 154 61.81 26.43 -6.61
N LEU A 155 61.09 27.55 -6.85
CA LEU A 155 59.68 27.51 -7.21
C LEU A 155 59.40 26.80 -8.52
N GLN A 156 60.32 26.96 -9.53
CA GLN A 156 60.23 26.24 -10.78
C GLN A 156 60.35 24.73 -10.60
N ALA A 157 61.32 24.27 -9.81
CA ALA A 157 61.46 22.83 -9.51
C ALA A 157 60.26 22.26 -8.74
N GLN A 158 59.72 23.02 -7.79
CA GLN A 158 58.52 22.68 -7.03
C GLN A 158 57.29 22.55 -7.94
N THR A 159 57.07 23.54 -8.81
CA THR A 159 55.96 23.55 -9.74
C THR A 159 56.01 22.41 -10.74
N THR A 160 57.22 22.12 -11.28
CA THR A 160 57.44 21.03 -12.22
C THR A 160 57.16 19.66 -11.56
N LEU A 161 57.62 19.45 -10.34
CA LEU A 161 57.33 18.26 -9.57
C LEU A 161 55.79 18.12 -9.30
N SER A 162 55.18 19.20 -8.90
CA SER A 162 53.72 19.20 -8.66
C SER A 162 52.93 18.85 -9.90
N ALA A 163 53.32 19.46 -11.05
CA ALA A 163 52.68 19.16 -12.34
C ALA A 163 52.84 17.71 -12.76
N SER A 164 54.07 17.15 -12.64
CA SER A 164 54.30 15.74 -12.97
C SER A 164 53.53 14.76 -12.06
N LYS A 165 53.45 15.03 -10.75
CA LYS A 165 52.61 14.24 -9.81
C LYS A 165 51.14 14.28 -10.18
N LYS A 166 50.59 15.43 -10.56
CA LYS A 166 49.20 15.57 -11.00
C LYS A 166 48.95 14.81 -12.30
N ALA A 167 49.90 14.87 -13.27
CA ALA A 167 49.82 14.10 -14.51
C ALA A 167 49.83 12.59 -14.25
N LEU A 168 50.70 12.10 -13.38
CA LEU A 168 50.72 10.70 -12.97
C LEU A 168 49.41 10.27 -12.29
N ALA A 169 48.85 11.09 -11.41
CA ALA A 169 47.57 10.82 -10.76
C ALA A 169 46.42 10.68 -11.78
N ALA A 170 46.37 11.58 -12.77
CA ALA A 170 45.37 11.51 -13.85
C ALA A 170 45.50 10.21 -14.68
N LEU A 171 46.71 9.76 -14.99
CA LEU A 171 46.96 8.51 -15.71
C LEU A 171 46.54 7.28 -14.88
N ARG A 172 46.73 7.33 -13.55
CA ARG A 172 46.29 6.25 -12.65
C ARG A 172 44.74 6.17 -12.57
N GLU A 173 44.08 7.31 -12.54
CA GLU A 173 42.61 7.34 -12.61
C GLU A 173 42.11 6.82 -13.96
N GLN A 174 42.74 7.18 -15.05
CA GLN A 174 42.41 6.63 -16.36
C GLN A 174 42.61 5.10 -16.42
N ALA A 175 43.70 4.58 -15.85
CA ALA A 175 43.91 3.14 -15.75
C ALA A 175 42.90 2.43 -14.83
N ALA A 176 42.37 3.13 -13.83
CA ALA A 176 41.32 2.61 -12.97
C ALA A 176 39.98 2.35 -13.71
N MET A 177 39.72 3.07 -14.82
CA MET A 177 38.54 2.85 -15.65
C MET A 177 38.49 1.48 -16.33
N TYR A 178 39.65 0.78 -16.39
CA TYR A 178 39.78 -0.57 -16.92
C TYR A 178 39.54 -1.67 -15.87
N ARG A 179 38.87 -1.32 -14.77
CA ARG A 179 38.41 -2.25 -13.74
C ARG A 179 36.94 -2.11 -13.53
N ILE A 180 36.25 -3.24 -13.42
CA ILE A 180 34.87 -3.24 -12.92
C ILE A 180 34.94 -3.38 -11.41
N VAL A 181 34.44 -2.39 -10.70
CA VAL A 181 34.40 -2.37 -9.23
C VAL A 181 32.97 -2.40 -8.72
N SER A 182 32.77 -2.99 -7.57
CA SER A 182 31.44 -3.01 -6.96
C SER A 182 31.06 -1.61 -6.42
N PRO A 183 29.94 -1.02 -6.84
CA PRO A 183 29.48 0.26 -6.30
C PRO A 183 28.84 0.13 -4.91
N ILE A 184 28.41 -1.08 -4.53
CA ILE A 184 27.74 -1.40 -3.26
C ILE A 184 28.36 -2.64 -2.62
N SER A 185 28.10 -2.86 -1.34
CA SER A 185 28.32 -4.16 -0.70
C SER A 185 27.09 -5.04 -0.93
N GLY A 186 27.31 -6.32 -1.24
CA GLY A 186 26.21 -7.25 -1.55
C GLY A 186 26.71 -8.55 -2.15
N THR A 187 25.83 -9.32 -2.73
CA THR A 187 26.14 -10.61 -3.38
C THR A 187 26.05 -10.50 -4.89
N VAL A 188 27.01 -11.09 -5.59
CA VAL A 188 26.98 -11.20 -7.05
C VAL A 188 25.82 -12.13 -7.44
N ASP A 189 24.80 -11.56 -8.09
CA ASP A 189 23.60 -12.30 -8.48
C ASP A 189 23.73 -12.89 -9.89
N GLN A 190 24.18 -12.07 -10.85
CA GLN A 190 24.36 -12.49 -12.23
C GLN A 190 25.65 -11.91 -12.82
N MET A 191 26.36 -12.77 -13.54
CA MET A 191 27.60 -12.42 -14.23
C MET A 191 27.76 -13.33 -15.46
N ASP A 192 27.58 -12.76 -16.63
CA ASP A 192 27.73 -13.47 -17.93
C ASP A 192 29.04 -13.05 -18.63
N LEU A 193 30.13 -13.05 -17.88
CA LEU A 193 31.46 -12.60 -18.35
C LEU A 193 32.42 -13.78 -18.50
N LYS A 194 33.21 -13.76 -19.57
CA LYS A 194 34.23 -14.78 -19.84
C LYS A 194 35.59 -14.13 -20.07
N LEU A 195 36.65 -14.81 -19.67
CA LEU A 195 38.01 -14.41 -19.99
C LEU A 195 38.18 -14.31 -21.52
N GLY A 196 38.87 -13.26 -21.99
CA GLY A 196 39.09 -12.98 -23.40
C GLY A 196 37.90 -12.28 -24.10
N GLN A 197 36.74 -12.15 -23.45
CA GLN A 197 35.62 -11.41 -24.01
C GLN A 197 35.87 -9.90 -23.94
N VAL A 198 35.36 -9.15 -24.92
CA VAL A 198 35.35 -7.68 -24.87
C VAL A 198 34.20 -7.21 -24.03
N ALA A 199 34.49 -6.46 -22.98
CA ALA A 199 33.51 -5.80 -22.15
C ALA A 199 33.28 -4.35 -22.61
N GLN A 200 32.02 -3.92 -22.62
CA GLN A 200 31.62 -2.57 -23.05
C GLN A 200 30.74 -1.90 -22.00
N PRO A 201 30.88 -0.57 -21.83
CA PRO A 201 29.97 0.20 -20.95
C PRO A 201 28.50 0.02 -21.33
N GLY A 202 27.65 -0.16 -20.33
CA GLY A 202 26.20 -0.25 -20.51
C GLY A 202 25.64 -1.59 -21.01
N THR A 203 26.49 -2.47 -21.56
CA THR A 203 26.00 -3.76 -22.08
C THR A 203 26.56 -4.97 -21.34
N THR A 204 27.77 -4.87 -20.83
CA THR A 204 28.48 -5.99 -20.21
C THR A 204 28.71 -5.67 -18.74
N GLY A 205 27.89 -6.20 -17.84
CA GLY A 205 27.92 -5.84 -16.42
C GLY A 205 27.77 -7.02 -15.47
N ILE A 206 28.00 -6.74 -14.19
CA ILE A 206 27.83 -7.66 -13.08
C ILE A 206 26.73 -7.11 -12.18
N ARG A 207 25.67 -7.89 -11.99
CA ARG A 207 24.59 -7.52 -11.09
C ARG A 207 24.93 -7.88 -9.65
N ILE A 208 24.86 -6.89 -8.78
CA ILE A 208 25.13 -7.03 -7.35
C ILE A 208 23.86 -6.63 -6.61
N VAL A 209 23.42 -7.50 -5.72
CA VAL A 209 22.18 -7.34 -4.94
C VAL A 209 22.53 -7.31 -3.46
N ASN A 210 22.09 -6.28 -2.78
CA ASN A 210 22.15 -6.22 -1.33
C ASN A 210 20.84 -6.77 -0.75
N ALA A 211 20.86 -8.03 -0.35
CA ALA A 211 19.70 -8.72 0.24
C ALA A 211 19.56 -8.50 1.76
N ASP A 212 20.48 -7.79 2.41
CA ASP A 212 20.42 -7.49 3.84
C ASP A 212 19.34 -6.45 4.16
N PHE A 213 19.03 -5.59 3.16
CA PHE A 213 18.03 -4.54 3.27
C PHE A 213 16.95 -4.75 2.22
N LEU A 214 15.87 -5.39 2.64
CA LEU A 214 14.71 -5.63 1.80
C LEU A 214 13.59 -4.63 2.11
N LYS A 215 12.80 -4.32 1.10
CA LYS A 215 11.56 -3.55 1.22
C LYS A 215 10.47 -4.16 0.36
N VAL A 216 9.23 -4.02 0.77
CA VAL A 216 8.09 -4.31 -0.10
C VAL A 216 7.69 -3.02 -0.80
N LYS A 217 7.52 -3.10 -2.10
CA LYS A 217 6.92 -2.05 -2.93
C LYS A 217 5.54 -2.49 -3.38
N ALA A 218 4.58 -1.58 -3.31
CA ALA A 218 3.24 -1.80 -3.84
C ALA A 218 2.69 -0.49 -4.39
N ASP A 219 1.81 -0.61 -5.38
CA ASP A 219 1.10 0.51 -5.98
C ASP A 219 -0.32 0.55 -5.42
N VAL A 220 -0.62 1.62 -4.68
CA VAL A 220 -1.89 1.83 -3.99
C VAL A 220 -2.79 2.69 -4.87
N PRO A 221 -4.06 2.29 -5.14
CA PRO A 221 -4.99 3.09 -5.93
C PRO A 221 -5.21 4.49 -5.34
N GLU A 222 -5.40 5.49 -6.21
CA GLU A 222 -5.60 6.89 -5.82
C GLU A 222 -6.78 7.12 -4.86
N SER A 223 -7.79 6.24 -4.88
CA SER A 223 -8.94 6.28 -3.97
C SER A 223 -8.56 6.22 -2.49
N TYR A 224 -7.38 5.68 -2.18
CA TYR A 224 -6.85 5.57 -0.81
C TYR A 224 -5.82 6.65 -0.46
N ALA A 225 -5.58 7.63 -1.34
CA ALA A 225 -4.55 8.65 -1.13
C ALA A 225 -4.78 9.53 0.11
N ALA A 226 -6.05 9.67 0.54
CA ALA A 226 -6.39 10.43 1.74
C ALA A 226 -6.19 9.64 3.04
N SER A 227 -6.21 8.30 3.00
CA SER A 227 -6.19 7.42 4.18
C SER A 227 -4.89 6.64 4.35
N VAL A 228 -4.14 6.42 3.26
CA VAL A 228 -2.89 5.68 3.27
C VAL A 228 -1.70 6.63 3.16
N GLY A 229 -0.81 6.57 4.16
CA GLY A 229 0.38 7.40 4.22
C GLY A 229 1.49 6.77 5.07
N THR A 230 2.59 7.49 5.19
CA THR A 230 3.71 7.08 6.04
C THR A 230 3.27 6.97 7.50
N GLY A 231 3.62 5.86 8.15
CA GLY A 231 3.29 5.59 9.54
C GLY A 231 2.06 4.70 9.75
N ASN A 232 1.21 4.48 8.72
CA ASN A 232 0.09 3.55 8.82
C ASN A 232 0.58 2.13 9.17
N GLU A 233 -0.15 1.44 10.02
CA GLU A 233 0.14 0.04 10.36
C GLU A 233 -0.09 -0.86 9.15
N VAL A 234 0.82 -1.82 8.99
CA VAL A 234 0.80 -2.76 7.87
C VAL A 234 1.03 -4.17 8.38
N LEU A 235 0.19 -5.09 7.91
CA LEU A 235 0.43 -6.52 8.00
C LEU A 235 0.89 -7.02 6.62
N ILE A 236 2.12 -7.51 6.55
CA ILE A 236 2.71 -8.09 5.34
C ILE A 236 2.63 -9.61 5.46
N LEU A 237 2.10 -10.24 4.43
CA LEU A 237 2.05 -11.68 4.29
C LEU A 237 2.92 -12.06 3.07
N VAL A 238 3.84 -12.99 3.27
CA VAL A 238 4.67 -13.55 2.19
C VAL A 238 4.36 -15.03 2.08
N PRO A 239 3.38 -15.42 1.24
CA PRO A 239 2.89 -16.79 1.17
C PRO A 239 3.98 -17.80 0.85
N ASP A 240 4.86 -17.47 -0.12
CA ASP A 240 5.93 -18.37 -0.57
C ASP A 240 6.99 -18.65 0.52
N ALA A 241 7.13 -17.73 1.48
CA ALA A 241 8.02 -17.91 2.62
C ALA A 241 7.28 -18.40 3.88
N ASN A 242 5.95 -18.57 3.80
CA ASN A 242 5.06 -18.84 4.93
C ASN A 242 5.35 -17.91 6.13
N ASP A 243 5.57 -16.63 5.85
CA ASP A 243 5.97 -15.61 6.82
C ASP A 243 4.96 -14.47 6.85
N SER A 244 4.81 -13.89 8.04
CA SER A 244 3.97 -12.71 8.24
C SER A 244 4.63 -11.77 9.23
N LEU A 245 4.50 -10.47 8.99
CA LEU A 245 5.06 -9.48 9.89
C LEU A 245 4.19 -8.22 9.96
N LYS A 246 4.11 -7.65 11.15
CA LYS A 246 3.50 -6.35 11.40
C LYS A 246 4.58 -5.29 11.43
N THR A 247 4.36 -4.22 10.69
CA THR A 247 5.28 -3.08 10.60
C THR A 247 4.50 -1.81 10.24
N LYS A 248 5.18 -0.79 9.74
CA LYS A 248 4.55 0.47 9.32
C LYS A 248 5.01 0.86 7.93
N VAL A 249 4.17 1.60 7.22
CA VAL A 249 4.55 2.24 5.96
C VAL A 249 5.72 3.18 6.22
N THR A 250 6.82 2.98 5.51
CA THR A 250 8.03 3.79 5.64
C THR A 250 8.07 4.94 4.65
N PHE A 251 7.44 4.77 3.50
CA PHE A 251 7.34 5.79 2.46
C PHE A 251 6.02 5.64 1.71
N ALA A 252 5.38 6.76 1.41
CA ALA A 252 4.24 6.86 0.50
C ALA A 252 4.49 8.03 -0.45
N ALA A 253 4.43 7.77 -1.75
CA ALA A 253 4.62 8.80 -2.76
C ALA A 253 3.49 9.84 -2.70
N LYS A 254 3.84 11.13 -2.82
CA LYS A 254 2.85 12.23 -2.86
C LYS A 254 2.27 12.44 -4.25
N ALA A 255 3.00 12.02 -5.28
CA ALA A 255 2.53 12.12 -6.67
C ALA A 255 1.81 10.83 -7.06
N ILE A 256 0.71 10.98 -7.76
CA ILE A 256 -0.05 9.88 -8.38
C ILE A 256 0.47 9.69 -9.79
N ASP A 257 0.76 8.47 -10.16
CA ASP A 257 1.08 8.11 -11.55
C ASP A 257 -0.19 8.21 -12.39
N PRO A 258 -0.21 9.08 -13.42
CA PRO A 258 -1.41 9.31 -14.21
C PRO A 258 -1.80 8.10 -15.09
N THR A 259 -0.88 7.20 -15.37
CA THR A 259 -1.10 6.03 -16.23
C THR A 259 -1.77 4.91 -15.45
N SER A 260 -1.23 4.59 -14.27
CA SER A 260 -1.74 3.52 -13.40
C SER A 260 -2.81 3.99 -12.40
N ARG A 261 -2.99 5.31 -12.23
CA ARG A 261 -3.84 5.93 -11.22
C ARG A 261 -3.57 5.37 -9.81
N SER A 262 -2.29 5.27 -9.49
CA SER A 262 -1.80 4.74 -8.21
C SER A 262 -0.61 5.54 -7.71
N PHE A 263 -0.28 5.36 -6.45
CA PHE A 263 0.92 5.91 -5.85
C PHE A 263 1.73 4.81 -5.16
N ALA A 264 3.05 4.94 -5.25
CA ALA A 264 3.95 3.94 -4.70
C ALA A 264 4.02 4.03 -3.18
N VAL A 265 3.94 2.88 -2.52
CA VAL A 265 4.15 2.71 -1.09
C VAL A 265 5.29 1.74 -0.87
N GLU A 266 6.20 2.08 0.05
CA GLU A 266 7.31 1.22 0.44
C GLU A 266 7.24 0.91 1.93
N VAL A 267 7.55 -0.33 2.26
CA VAL A 267 7.61 -0.83 3.63
C VAL A 267 8.94 -1.56 3.83
N LYS A 268 9.77 -1.07 4.75
CA LYS A 268 11.02 -1.75 5.09
C LYS A 268 10.74 -3.07 5.80
N LEU A 269 11.48 -4.09 5.41
CA LEU A 269 11.44 -5.40 6.04
C LEU A 269 12.62 -5.56 7.00
N PRO A 270 12.44 -6.25 8.13
CA PRO A 270 13.56 -6.69 8.94
C PRO A 270 14.35 -7.77 8.18
N GLU A 271 15.62 -7.90 8.52
CA GLU A 271 16.48 -8.96 7.98
C GLU A 271 15.91 -10.34 8.31
N ARG A 272 15.61 -11.12 7.29
CA ARG A 272 15.11 -12.50 7.40
C ARG A 272 15.65 -13.35 6.26
N LYS A 273 16.26 -14.47 6.60
CA LYS A 273 16.87 -15.40 5.64
C LYS A 273 15.85 -16.08 4.71
N SER A 274 14.58 -16.13 5.10
CA SER A 274 13.48 -16.67 4.30
C SER A 274 13.04 -15.75 3.17
N LEU A 275 13.31 -14.45 3.27
CA LEU A 275 12.85 -13.45 2.30
C LEU A 275 13.91 -13.24 1.21
N ARG A 276 13.46 -13.16 -0.02
CA ARG A 276 14.31 -12.91 -1.18
C ARG A 276 13.71 -11.81 -2.07
N PRO A 277 14.53 -11.04 -2.77
CA PRO A 277 14.06 -10.14 -3.80
C PRO A 277 13.18 -10.87 -4.83
N ASN A 278 12.21 -10.18 -5.37
CA ASN A 278 11.22 -10.64 -6.33
C ASN A 278 10.11 -11.57 -5.79
N MET A 279 10.12 -11.94 -4.51
CA MET A 279 8.98 -12.63 -3.91
C MET A 279 7.75 -11.73 -3.89
N THR A 280 6.58 -12.34 -4.08
CA THR A 280 5.29 -11.66 -3.94
C THR A 280 4.95 -11.49 -2.47
N ALA A 281 4.45 -10.32 -2.11
CA ALA A 281 3.96 -10.01 -0.78
C ALA A 281 2.53 -9.45 -0.85
N ILE A 282 1.68 -9.86 0.07
CA ILE A 282 0.36 -9.28 0.26
C ILE A 282 0.47 -8.26 1.39
N ILE A 283 0.14 -7.02 1.10
CA ILE A 283 0.21 -5.92 2.05
C ILE A 283 -1.22 -5.57 2.47
N LYS A 284 -1.50 -5.63 3.77
CA LYS A 284 -2.75 -5.16 4.37
C LYS A 284 -2.44 -3.87 5.13
N ILE A 285 -2.80 -2.73 4.56
CA ILE A 285 -2.55 -1.41 5.14
C ILE A 285 -3.79 -0.98 5.90
N ALA A 286 -3.63 -0.60 7.17
CA ALA A 286 -4.72 -0.04 7.95
C ALA A 286 -5.04 1.37 7.43
N ASP A 287 -6.14 1.52 6.72
CA ASP A 287 -6.63 2.81 6.20
C ASP A 287 -7.62 3.50 7.14
N TYR A 288 -8.23 2.71 8.03
CA TYR A 288 -9.12 3.19 9.07
C TYR A 288 -8.96 2.37 10.34
N SER A 289 -8.81 3.01 11.48
CA SER A 289 -8.71 2.32 12.78
C SER A 289 -9.35 3.15 13.90
N LYS A 290 -10.13 2.48 14.72
CA LYS A 290 -10.66 3.01 15.99
C LYS A 290 -10.41 2.02 17.11
N THR A 291 -9.94 2.51 18.23
CA THR A 291 -9.59 1.67 19.41
C THR A 291 -10.81 1.29 20.24
N ASN A 292 -11.87 2.12 20.21
CA ASN A 292 -13.09 1.90 21.00
C ASN A 292 -14.32 2.24 20.17
N THR A 293 -14.87 1.23 19.51
CA THR A 293 -16.11 1.34 18.73
C THR A 293 -16.92 0.05 18.86
N ILE A 294 -18.20 0.10 18.55
CA ILE A 294 -19.07 -1.07 18.48
C ILE A 294 -18.97 -1.63 17.07
N SER A 295 -18.67 -2.90 16.94
CA SER A 295 -18.74 -3.63 15.68
C SER A 295 -19.65 -4.85 15.81
N ILE A 296 -20.51 -5.04 14.82
CA ILE A 296 -21.48 -6.14 14.79
C ILE A 296 -21.39 -6.89 13.45
N PRO A 297 -21.81 -8.17 13.42
CA PRO A 297 -21.89 -8.90 12.15
C PRO A 297 -22.81 -8.17 11.15
N VAL A 298 -22.35 -8.07 9.88
CA VAL A 298 -23.14 -7.43 8.79
C VAL A 298 -24.53 -8.05 8.67
N LYS A 299 -24.64 -9.37 8.88
CA LYS A 299 -25.90 -10.12 8.81
C LYS A 299 -26.96 -9.70 9.84
N ALA A 300 -26.53 -9.04 10.92
CA ALA A 300 -27.46 -8.52 11.93
C ALA A 300 -28.06 -7.15 11.55
N VAL A 301 -27.48 -6.47 10.57
CA VAL A 301 -27.98 -5.18 10.09
C VAL A 301 -29.06 -5.40 9.05
N GLN A 302 -30.25 -4.86 9.31
CA GLN A 302 -31.39 -4.86 8.41
C GLN A 302 -31.52 -3.49 7.75
N ARG A 303 -31.99 -3.45 6.51
CA ARG A 303 -32.21 -2.20 5.75
C ARG A 303 -33.68 -1.94 5.53
N SER A 304 -34.08 -0.68 5.69
CA SER A 304 -35.42 -0.21 5.33
C SER A 304 -35.34 1.13 4.61
N GLU A 305 -36.47 1.57 4.07
CA GLU A 305 -36.61 2.91 3.45
C GLU A 305 -36.23 4.05 4.41
N ASN A 306 -36.41 3.83 5.72
CA ASN A 306 -36.15 4.80 6.78
C ASN A 306 -34.74 4.68 7.38
N GLY A 307 -33.84 3.84 6.77
CA GLY A 307 -32.46 3.65 7.21
C GLY A 307 -32.19 2.25 7.75
N ASP A 308 -30.95 2.08 8.22
CA ASP A 308 -30.47 0.82 8.76
C ASP A 308 -30.94 0.63 10.21
N TYR A 309 -31.27 -0.62 10.57
CA TYR A 309 -31.73 -0.96 11.92
C TYR A 309 -31.24 -2.36 12.31
N VAL A 310 -31.31 -2.63 13.59
CA VAL A 310 -31.01 -3.94 14.17
C VAL A 310 -32.12 -4.31 15.17
N TYR A 311 -32.21 -5.59 15.50
CA TYR A 311 -33.05 -6.02 16.61
C TYR A 311 -32.18 -6.32 17.83
N VAL A 312 -32.66 -5.87 18.98
CA VAL A 312 -32.10 -6.21 20.30
C VAL A 312 -33.12 -6.98 21.12
N ASN A 313 -32.63 -7.88 21.94
CA ASN A 313 -33.47 -8.60 22.89
C ASN A 313 -33.63 -7.74 24.15
N GLU A 314 -34.86 -7.29 24.42
CA GLU A 314 -35.24 -6.64 25.70
C GLU A 314 -36.21 -7.56 26.43
N ASN A 315 -35.72 -8.35 27.39
CA ASN A 315 -36.51 -9.25 28.22
C ASN A 315 -37.39 -10.27 27.45
N GLY A 316 -36.82 -10.85 26.37
CA GLY A 316 -37.53 -11.84 25.55
C GLY A 316 -38.41 -11.25 24.45
N ILE A 317 -38.30 -9.95 24.21
CA ILE A 317 -39.02 -9.22 23.17
C ILE A 317 -38.00 -8.62 22.21
N ALA A 318 -38.23 -8.81 20.90
CA ALA A 318 -37.46 -8.16 19.85
C ALA A 318 -37.79 -6.68 19.78
N LYS A 319 -36.80 -5.83 19.95
CA LYS A 319 -36.96 -4.39 19.82
C LYS A 319 -36.11 -3.84 18.71
N ARG A 320 -36.75 -3.17 17.78
CA ARG A 320 -36.10 -2.51 16.65
C ARG A 320 -35.37 -1.27 17.11
N LYS A 321 -34.07 -1.15 16.78
CA LYS A 321 -33.24 0.04 17.01
C LYS A 321 -32.66 0.55 15.73
N THR A 322 -32.93 1.79 15.39
CA THR A 322 -32.28 2.46 14.24
C THR A 322 -30.82 2.69 14.58
N VAL A 323 -29.94 2.32 13.65
CA VAL A 323 -28.50 2.44 13.79
C VAL A 323 -27.90 3.22 12.64
N LYS A 324 -26.78 3.90 12.91
CA LYS A 324 -25.95 4.50 11.87
C LYS A 324 -24.74 3.61 11.66
N VAL A 325 -24.68 2.97 10.50
CA VAL A 325 -23.58 2.10 10.11
C VAL A 325 -22.42 2.94 9.58
N GLY A 326 -21.21 2.61 9.99
CA GLY A 326 -19.94 3.19 9.51
C GLY A 326 -19.27 2.29 8.49
N VAL A 327 -17.98 2.04 8.69
CA VAL A 327 -17.17 1.19 7.82
C VAL A 327 -17.50 -0.29 8.04
N THR A 328 -17.51 -1.05 6.95
CA THR A 328 -17.71 -2.50 6.98
C THR A 328 -16.46 -3.21 6.47
N TYR A 329 -15.95 -4.15 7.26
CA TYR A 329 -14.78 -4.93 6.93
C TYR A 329 -14.85 -6.34 7.51
N ASN A 330 -14.44 -7.34 6.73
CA ASN A 330 -14.36 -8.77 7.13
C ASN A 330 -15.64 -9.30 7.79
N GLY A 331 -16.82 -8.96 7.23
CA GLY A 331 -18.12 -9.43 7.73
C GLY A 331 -18.63 -8.71 8.99
N MET A 332 -17.91 -7.70 9.47
CA MET A 332 -18.29 -6.85 10.60
C MET A 332 -18.58 -5.44 10.13
N SER A 333 -19.60 -4.81 10.68
CA SER A 333 -19.93 -3.39 10.46
C SER A 333 -19.72 -2.59 11.73
N GLU A 334 -19.04 -1.46 11.60
CA GLU A 334 -18.94 -0.47 12.66
C GLU A 334 -20.29 0.21 12.87
N ILE A 335 -20.68 0.43 14.12
CA ILE A 335 -21.88 1.18 14.49
C ILE A 335 -21.46 2.50 15.11
N LEU A 336 -21.79 3.59 14.40
CA LEU A 336 -21.48 4.95 14.84
C LEU A 336 -22.43 5.46 15.91
N SER A 337 -23.69 5.03 15.86
CA SER A 337 -24.72 5.38 16.85
C SER A 337 -25.90 4.42 16.78
N GLY A 338 -26.71 4.38 17.87
CA GLY A 338 -27.93 3.58 17.94
C GLY A 338 -27.84 2.33 18.82
N LEU A 339 -26.62 1.85 19.13
CA LEU A 339 -26.38 0.73 20.05
C LEU A 339 -25.48 1.14 21.22
N LYS A 340 -25.61 0.43 22.33
CA LYS A 340 -24.75 0.54 23.51
C LYS A 340 -24.11 -0.79 23.84
N ALA A 341 -22.90 -0.74 24.42
CA ALA A 341 -22.28 -1.92 24.95
C ALA A 341 -23.12 -2.57 26.06
N GLY A 342 -23.16 -3.90 26.08
CA GLY A 342 -23.97 -4.70 27.01
C GLY A 342 -25.38 -5.03 26.49
N GLU A 343 -25.83 -4.48 25.37
CA GLU A 343 -27.12 -4.84 24.78
C GLU A 343 -27.00 -6.24 24.10
N GLN A 344 -28.12 -6.97 24.09
CA GLN A 344 -28.19 -8.29 23.43
C GLN A 344 -28.69 -8.11 22.00
N LEU A 345 -27.77 -8.15 21.04
CA LEU A 345 -28.05 -8.04 19.61
C LEU A 345 -28.55 -9.37 19.06
N VAL A 346 -29.62 -9.38 18.28
CA VAL A 346 -30.05 -10.53 17.50
C VAL A 346 -29.10 -10.66 16.30
N THR A 347 -28.37 -11.76 16.24
CA THR A 347 -27.37 -12.05 15.19
C THR A 347 -27.86 -13.02 14.11
N GLU A 348 -28.85 -13.88 14.46
CA GLU A 348 -29.49 -14.80 13.51
C GLU A 348 -30.99 -14.83 13.78
N GLY A 349 -31.79 -15.02 12.72
CA GLY A 349 -33.26 -14.96 12.78
C GLY A 349 -33.83 -13.53 12.73
N ALA A 350 -32.99 -12.52 12.48
CA ALA A 350 -33.41 -11.12 12.39
C ALA A 350 -34.38 -10.81 11.24
N SER A 351 -34.38 -11.66 10.18
CA SER A 351 -35.31 -11.53 9.04
C SER A 351 -36.72 -12.07 9.33
N ASP A 352 -36.87 -12.87 10.38
CA ASP A 352 -38.09 -13.64 10.67
C ASP A 352 -38.85 -13.05 11.85
N ILE A 353 -38.43 -11.88 12.34
CA ILE A 353 -39.02 -11.19 13.50
C ILE A 353 -39.42 -9.76 13.14
N GLU A 354 -40.45 -9.28 13.80
CA GLU A 354 -40.91 -7.89 13.76
C GLU A 354 -40.73 -7.18 15.11
N ASP A 355 -40.88 -5.86 15.12
CA ASP A 355 -40.78 -5.09 16.36
C ASP A 355 -41.89 -5.45 17.33
N GLY A 356 -41.52 -5.93 18.52
CA GLY A 356 -42.49 -6.37 19.56
C GLY A 356 -42.68 -7.89 19.61
N ASP A 357 -42.13 -8.66 18.71
CA ASP A 357 -42.26 -10.13 18.70
C ASP A 357 -41.62 -10.77 19.93
N LYS A 358 -42.25 -11.84 20.43
CA LYS A 358 -41.66 -12.68 21.46
C LYS A 358 -40.55 -13.55 20.83
N ILE A 359 -39.37 -13.49 21.40
CA ILE A 359 -38.22 -14.26 20.93
C ILE A 359 -37.75 -15.23 22.02
N LYS A 360 -37.31 -16.38 21.56
CA LYS A 360 -36.63 -17.40 22.37
C LYS A 360 -35.16 -17.44 21.98
N VAL A 361 -34.32 -17.08 22.92
CA VAL A 361 -32.89 -17.08 22.70
C VAL A 361 -32.39 -18.52 22.64
N LEU A 362 -31.84 -18.91 21.50
CA LEU A 362 -31.06 -20.13 21.39
C LEU A 362 -29.69 -19.86 22.03
N GLN A 363 -29.30 -20.65 23.03
CA GLN A 363 -27.96 -20.56 23.57
C GLN A 363 -26.97 -20.86 22.44
N SER A 364 -26.20 -19.86 22.04
CA SER A 364 -25.11 -20.03 21.08
C SER A 364 -24.11 -21.02 21.72
N ALA A 365 -23.87 -22.15 21.06
CA ALA A 365 -22.72 -22.96 21.39
C ALA A 365 -21.47 -22.10 21.14
N ASN A 366 -20.65 -21.92 22.19
CA ASN A 366 -19.36 -21.23 22.16
C ASN A 366 -18.44 -21.75 21.08
#